data_aebb552ba12c79728809996e954cf08e
#
_entry.id   aebb552ba12c79728809996e954cf08e
#
_cell.length_a   1.000
_cell.length_b   1.000
_cell.length_c   1.000
_cell.angle_alpha   90.00
_cell.angle_beta   90.00
_cell.angle_gamma   90.00
#
_symmetry.space_group_name_H-M   'P 1'
#
loop_
_entity.id
_entity.type
_entity.pdbx_description
1 polymer ?
#
loop_
_entity_poly.entity_id
_entity_poly.type
_entity_poly.pdbx_seq_one_letter_code
_entity_poly.pdbx_strand_id
1 'polypeptide(L)'
;MIDLLYAERTRLVRFGMSGLCSTAIHTLVAAAMFALFDATLVIANAVAFLCATAFSYLANTLWSFSSTVRTRNMVRFLAVTLAGFVETMLLAHGAEALDLSRGMSIVVIALLIPPTTFVLHRLWTYR
;
A
#
# COMPACT_ATOMS: atom_id res chain seq x y z
N MET A 1 -9.90 -3.57 27.60
CA MET A 1 -8.93 -2.57 27.10
C MET A 1 -7.66 -3.24 26.56
N ILE A 2 -7.04 -4.14 27.30
CA ILE A 2 -5.82 -4.87 26.86
C ILE A 2 -6.10 -5.68 25.58
N ASP A 3 -7.22 -6.42 25.51
CA ASP A 3 -7.59 -7.22 24.34
C ASP A 3 -7.82 -6.38 23.08
N LEU A 4 -8.34 -5.17 23.23
CA LEU A 4 -8.49 -4.23 22.11
C LEU A 4 -7.12 -3.76 21.59
N LEU A 5 -6.17 -3.49 22.47
CA LEU A 5 -4.81 -3.09 22.10
C LEU A 5 -4.08 -4.22 21.36
N TYR A 6 -4.24 -5.46 21.82
CA TYR A 6 -3.70 -6.65 21.13
C TYR A 6 -4.32 -6.85 19.76
N ALA A 7 -5.64 -6.68 19.63
CA ALA A 7 -6.33 -6.80 18.34
C ALA A 7 -5.85 -5.75 17.33
N GLU A 8 -5.71 -4.50 17.74
CA GLU A 8 -5.21 -3.43 16.86
C GLU A 8 -3.73 -3.63 16.49
N ARG A 9 -2.90 -4.07 17.43
CA ARG A 9 -1.51 -4.43 17.14
C ARG A 9 -1.43 -5.55 16.09
N THR A 10 -2.24 -6.58 16.24
CA THR A 10 -2.28 -7.70 15.28
C THR A 10 -2.70 -7.23 13.90
N ARG A 11 -3.72 -6.37 13.80
CA ARG A 11 -4.14 -5.77 12.53
C ARG A 11 -3.03 -4.96 11.89
N LEU A 12 -2.35 -4.14 12.66
CA LEU A 12 -1.25 -3.31 12.18
C LEU A 12 -0.08 -4.16 11.64
N VAL A 13 0.30 -5.21 12.37
CA VAL A 13 1.36 -6.14 11.93
C VAL A 13 0.95 -6.85 10.63
N ARG A 14 -0.26 -7.37 10.55
CA ARG A 14 -0.78 -8.03 9.34
C ARG A 14 -0.85 -7.06 8.16
N PHE A 15 -1.28 -5.84 8.40
CA PHE A 15 -1.29 -4.78 7.38
C PHE A 15 0.13 -4.48 6.86
N GLY A 16 1.11 -4.33 7.75
CA GLY A 16 2.51 -4.16 7.38
C GLY A 16 3.06 -5.32 6.57
N MET A 17 2.77 -6.56 6.97
CA MET A 17 3.17 -7.77 6.22
C MET A 17 2.50 -7.83 4.85
N SER A 18 1.21 -7.51 4.75
CA SER A 18 0.50 -7.42 3.47
C SER A 18 1.15 -6.39 2.54
N GLY A 19 1.55 -5.24 3.08
CA GLY A 19 2.25 -4.20 2.33
C GLY A 19 3.62 -4.66 1.81
N LEU A 20 4.42 -5.33 2.65
CA LEU A 20 5.70 -5.90 2.23
C LEU A 20 5.53 -6.97 1.14
N CYS A 21 4.57 -7.88 1.30
CA CYS A 21 4.26 -8.89 0.28
C CYS A 21 3.77 -8.24 -1.03
N SER A 22 2.94 -7.21 -0.94
CA SER A 22 2.46 -6.46 -2.10
C SER A 22 3.61 -5.79 -2.85
N THR A 23 4.57 -5.20 -2.14
CA THR A 23 5.77 -4.62 -2.74
C THR A 23 6.63 -5.68 -3.42
N ALA A 24 6.81 -6.85 -2.80
CA ALA A 24 7.51 -7.98 -3.40
C ALA A 24 6.83 -8.46 -4.69
N ILE A 25 5.50 -8.59 -4.68
CA ILE A 25 4.71 -8.95 -5.86
C ILE A 25 4.89 -7.92 -6.97
N HIS A 26 4.79 -6.63 -6.67
CA HIS A 26 5.03 -5.56 -7.63
C HIS A 26 6.40 -5.70 -8.29
N THR A 27 7.45 -5.84 -7.49
CA THR A 27 8.82 -5.96 -7.98
C THR A 27 9.02 -7.20 -8.85
N LEU A 28 8.51 -8.35 -8.41
CA LEU A 28 8.63 -9.61 -9.15
C LEU A 28 7.85 -9.59 -10.47
N VAL A 29 6.64 -9.04 -10.47
CA VAL A 29 5.83 -8.93 -11.70
C VAL A 29 6.47 -7.96 -12.68
N ALA A 30 6.94 -6.80 -12.21
CA ALA A 30 7.63 -5.85 -13.08
C ALA A 30 8.90 -6.47 -13.69
N ALA A 31 9.71 -7.16 -12.90
CA ALA A 31 10.90 -7.86 -13.38
C ALA A 31 10.55 -8.95 -14.41
N ALA A 32 9.50 -9.72 -14.16
CA ALA A 32 9.03 -10.74 -15.11
C ALA A 32 8.54 -10.13 -16.44
N MET A 33 7.84 -9.00 -16.37
CA MET A 33 7.39 -8.29 -17.57
C MET A 33 8.55 -7.80 -18.42
N PHE A 34 9.63 -7.31 -17.79
CA PHE A 34 10.85 -6.96 -18.52
C PHE A 34 11.55 -8.19 -19.12
N ALA A 35 11.74 -9.25 -18.33
CA ALA A 35 12.54 -10.40 -18.73
C ALA A 35 11.86 -11.32 -19.76
N LEU A 36 10.53 -11.49 -19.65
CA LEU A 36 9.80 -12.46 -20.46
C LEU A 36 9.04 -11.85 -21.64
N PHE A 37 8.66 -10.58 -21.56
CA PHE A 37 7.81 -9.94 -22.55
C PHE A 37 8.44 -8.69 -23.18
N ASP A 38 9.66 -8.33 -22.78
CA ASP A 38 10.35 -7.11 -23.24
C ASP A 38 9.44 -5.86 -23.13
N ALA A 39 8.66 -5.81 -22.05
CA ALA A 39 7.67 -4.77 -21.85
C ALA A 39 8.33 -3.41 -21.59
N THR A 40 7.64 -2.34 -22.01
CA THR A 40 8.07 -0.98 -21.65
C THR A 40 7.93 -0.76 -20.14
N LEU A 41 8.66 0.23 -19.61
CA LEU A 41 8.60 0.62 -18.20
C LEU A 41 7.16 0.91 -17.74
N VAL A 42 6.38 1.60 -18.56
CA VAL A 42 4.98 1.95 -18.25
C VAL A 42 4.10 0.70 -18.15
N ILE A 43 4.19 -0.20 -19.15
CA ILE A 43 3.38 -1.43 -19.18
C ILE A 43 3.77 -2.34 -18.02
N ALA A 44 5.07 -2.57 -17.79
CA ALA A 44 5.55 -3.41 -16.70
C ALA A 44 5.06 -2.92 -15.33
N ASN A 45 5.17 -1.63 -15.07
CA ASN A 45 4.70 -1.06 -13.81
C ASN A 45 3.17 -1.04 -13.69
N ALA A 46 2.43 -0.82 -14.77
CA ALA A 46 0.97 -0.88 -14.76
C ALA A 46 0.46 -2.28 -14.40
N VAL A 47 0.99 -3.33 -15.04
CA VAL A 47 0.65 -4.72 -14.74
C VAL A 47 1.05 -5.09 -13.31
N ALA A 48 2.26 -4.73 -12.89
CA ALA A 48 2.75 -4.96 -11.54
C ALA A 48 1.87 -4.27 -10.48
N PHE A 49 1.47 -3.03 -10.73
CA PHE A 49 0.57 -2.27 -9.84
C PHE A 49 -0.80 -2.96 -9.71
N LEU A 50 -1.40 -3.39 -10.80
CA LEU A 50 -2.69 -4.09 -10.79
C LEU A 50 -2.61 -5.40 -9.98
N CYS A 51 -1.58 -6.21 -10.21
CA CYS A 51 -1.38 -7.46 -9.47
C CYS A 51 -1.14 -7.20 -7.98
N ALA A 52 -0.27 -6.26 -7.64
CA ALA A 52 0.04 -5.92 -6.25
C ALA A 52 -1.18 -5.33 -5.52
N THR A 53 -1.96 -4.49 -6.19
CA THR A 53 -3.17 -3.88 -5.63
C THR A 53 -4.25 -4.92 -5.39
N ALA A 54 -4.48 -5.84 -6.33
CA ALA A 54 -5.43 -6.94 -6.17
C ALA A 54 -5.05 -7.84 -4.98
N PHE A 55 -3.78 -8.21 -4.87
CA PHE A 55 -3.28 -8.96 -3.72
C PHE A 55 -3.46 -8.18 -2.42
N SER A 56 -3.05 -6.92 -2.40
CA SER A 56 -3.15 -6.05 -1.22
C SER A 56 -4.59 -5.90 -0.74
N TYR A 57 -5.53 -5.72 -1.66
CA TYR A 57 -6.96 -5.66 -1.33
C TYR A 57 -7.44 -6.96 -0.67
N LEU A 58 -7.15 -8.11 -1.28
CA LEU A 58 -7.59 -9.41 -0.74
C LEU A 58 -6.92 -9.71 0.60
N ALA A 59 -5.61 -9.54 0.71
CA ALA A 59 -4.87 -9.79 1.94
C ALA A 59 -5.33 -8.87 3.09
N ASN A 60 -5.54 -7.59 2.82
CA ASN A 60 -6.02 -6.67 3.84
C ASN A 60 -7.48 -6.93 4.21
N THR A 61 -8.35 -7.17 3.24
CA THR A 61 -9.77 -7.43 3.49
C THR A 61 -9.96 -8.70 4.31
N LEU A 62 -9.37 -9.82 3.88
CA LEU A 62 -9.62 -11.12 4.49
C LEU A 62 -8.78 -11.41 5.72
N TRP A 63 -7.53 -10.95 5.73
CA TRP A 63 -6.58 -11.29 6.78
C TRP A 63 -6.27 -10.15 7.75
N SER A 64 -5.91 -8.96 7.28
CA SER A 64 -5.53 -7.85 8.17
C SER A 64 -6.71 -7.31 8.95
N PHE A 65 -7.84 -7.09 8.28
CA PHE A 65 -9.04 -6.50 8.86
C PHE A 65 -10.17 -7.51 9.11
N SER A 66 -9.98 -8.77 8.71
CA SER A 66 -10.96 -9.86 8.88
C SER A 66 -12.37 -9.45 8.43
N SER A 67 -12.46 -8.81 7.27
CA SER A 67 -13.67 -8.31 6.65
C SER A 67 -14.11 -9.19 5.49
N THR A 68 -15.13 -8.77 4.76
CA THR A 68 -15.66 -9.49 3.61
C THR A 68 -15.40 -8.75 2.31
N VAL A 69 -15.19 -9.50 1.23
CA VAL A 69 -15.04 -8.93 -0.11
C VAL A 69 -16.40 -8.38 -0.56
N ARG A 70 -16.48 -7.06 -0.73
CA ARG A 70 -17.66 -6.32 -1.18
C ARG A 70 -17.23 -5.19 -2.11
N THR A 71 -18.05 -4.88 -3.11
CA THR A 71 -17.80 -3.76 -4.02
C THR A 71 -17.54 -2.43 -3.27
N ARG A 72 -18.31 -2.16 -2.23
CA ARG A 72 -18.11 -0.98 -1.38
C ARG A 72 -16.71 -0.92 -0.76
N ASN A 73 -16.23 -2.03 -0.19
CA ASN A 73 -14.91 -2.10 0.40
C ASN A 73 -13.81 -1.96 -0.65
N MET A 74 -14.01 -2.55 -1.82
CA MET A 74 -13.07 -2.44 -2.94
C MET A 74 -12.95 -1.00 -3.44
N VAL A 75 -14.07 -0.32 -3.67
CA VAL A 75 -14.06 1.09 -4.12
C VAL A 75 -13.37 1.99 -3.08
N ARG A 76 -13.68 1.80 -1.80
CA ARG A 76 -13.02 2.55 -0.73
C ARG A 76 -11.55 2.23 -0.61
N PHE A 77 -11.16 0.97 -0.77
CA PHE A 77 -9.76 0.57 -0.78
C PHE A 77 -8.99 1.26 -1.91
N LEU A 78 -9.53 1.25 -3.12
CA LEU A 78 -8.93 1.94 -4.26
C LEU A 78 -8.83 3.46 -4.03
N ALA A 79 -9.84 4.07 -3.43
CA ALA A 79 -9.79 5.49 -3.08
C ALA A 79 -8.69 5.81 -2.06
N VAL A 80 -8.49 4.97 -1.04
CA VAL A 80 -7.39 5.12 -0.07
C VAL A 80 -6.03 4.89 -0.75
N THR A 81 -5.93 3.92 -1.64
CA THR A 81 -4.70 3.68 -2.44
C THR A 81 -4.34 4.92 -3.27
N LEU A 82 -5.34 5.53 -3.91
CA LEU A 82 -5.14 6.76 -4.69
C LEU A 82 -4.74 7.94 -3.80
N ALA A 83 -5.38 8.08 -2.64
CA ALA A 83 -5.03 9.12 -1.66
C ALA A 83 -3.60 8.94 -1.15
N GLY A 84 -3.17 7.72 -0.86
CA GLY A 84 -1.78 7.40 -0.49
C GLY A 84 -0.77 7.71 -1.60
N PHE A 85 -1.16 7.49 -2.86
CA PHE A 85 -0.33 7.89 -3.99
C PHE A 85 -0.16 9.42 -4.06
N VAL A 86 -1.26 10.18 -3.94
CA VAL A 86 -1.21 11.65 -3.90
C VAL A 86 -0.38 12.14 -2.72
N GLU A 87 -0.57 11.57 -1.52
CA GLU A 87 0.23 11.88 -0.34
C GLU A 87 1.72 11.63 -0.58
N THR A 88 2.08 10.52 -1.21
CA THR A 88 3.47 10.19 -1.59
C THR A 88 4.06 11.27 -2.49
N MET A 89 3.32 11.72 -3.51
CA MET A 89 3.76 12.78 -4.42
C MET A 89 3.97 14.11 -3.70
N LEU A 90 3.06 14.46 -2.79
CA LEU A 90 3.17 15.69 -1.99
C LEU A 90 4.37 15.65 -1.05
N LEU A 91 4.59 14.51 -0.38
CA LEU A 91 5.76 14.32 0.49
C LEU A 91 7.07 14.35 -0.29
N ALA A 92 7.11 13.76 -1.48
CA ALA A 92 8.29 13.80 -2.34
C ALA A 92 8.62 15.25 -2.78
N HIS A 93 7.62 16.00 -3.21
CA HIS A 93 7.80 17.42 -3.54
C HIS A 93 8.23 18.26 -2.33
N GLY A 94 7.64 18.02 -1.16
CA GLY A 94 8.04 18.69 0.08
C GLY A 94 9.48 18.38 0.47
N ALA A 95 9.91 17.14 0.32
CA ALA A 95 11.27 16.70 0.58
C ALA A 95 12.28 17.38 -0.36
N GLU A 96 11.95 17.48 -1.65
CA GLU A 96 12.76 18.23 -2.63
C GLU A 96 12.86 19.72 -2.26
N ALA A 97 11.76 20.34 -1.89
CA ALA A 97 11.73 21.76 -1.48
C ALA A 97 12.56 22.06 -0.21
N LEU A 98 12.75 21.03 0.64
CA LEU A 98 13.57 21.12 1.85
C LEU A 98 15.01 20.63 1.65
N ASP A 99 15.42 20.35 0.40
CA ASP A 99 16.75 19.81 0.06
C ASP A 99 17.12 18.52 0.81
N LEU A 100 16.13 17.69 1.13
CA LEU A 100 16.39 16.40 1.75
C LEU A 100 17.08 15.44 0.79
N SER A 101 18.03 14.66 1.32
CA SER A 101 18.65 13.58 0.53
C SER A 101 17.60 12.56 0.08
N ARG A 102 17.87 11.85 -1.01
CA ARG A 102 16.99 10.76 -1.52
C ARG A 102 16.71 9.72 -0.44
N GLY A 103 17.72 9.32 0.32
CA GLY A 103 17.57 8.36 1.42
C GLY A 103 16.64 8.89 2.52
N MET A 104 16.80 10.13 2.93
CA MET A 104 15.93 10.76 3.94
C MET A 104 14.50 10.89 3.44
N SER A 105 14.28 11.27 2.18
CA SER A 105 12.97 11.34 1.56
C SER A 105 12.25 9.98 1.57
N ILE A 106 12.96 8.90 1.22
CA ILE A 106 12.42 7.53 1.26
C ILE A 106 12.02 7.15 2.70
N VAL A 107 12.87 7.46 3.69
CA VAL A 107 12.58 7.16 5.10
C VAL A 107 11.33 7.91 5.57
N VAL A 108 11.21 9.19 5.27
CA VAL A 108 10.04 10.01 5.65
C VAL A 108 8.76 9.44 5.03
N ILE A 109 8.77 9.13 3.74
CA ILE A 109 7.61 8.54 3.05
C ILE A 109 7.26 7.17 3.64
N ALA A 110 8.25 6.31 3.86
CA ALA A 110 8.05 4.97 4.43
C ALA A 110 7.52 5.00 5.87
N LEU A 111 7.79 6.04 6.63
CA LEU A 111 7.28 6.21 8.01
C LEU A 111 5.88 6.83 8.05
N LEU A 112 5.50 7.67 7.09
CA LEU A 112 4.23 8.41 7.12
C LEU A 112 3.10 7.71 6.37
N ILE A 113 3.37 7.13 5.21
CA ILE A 113 2.32 6.53 4.36
C ILE A 113 1.64 5.31 5.01
N PRO A 114 2.35 4.30 5.55
CA PRO A 114 1.68 3.14 6.13
C PRO A 114 0.75 3.45 7.31
N PRO A 115 1.13 4.29 8.29
CA PRO A 115 0.22 4.68 9.36
C PRO A 115 -1.02 5.42 8.85
N THR A 116 -0.86 6.35 7.92
CA THR A 116 -1.98 7.12 7.35
C THR A 116 -2.96 6.20 6.61
N THR A 117 -2.46 5.36 5.73
CA THR A 117 -3.30 4.41 4.98
C THR A 117 -3.94 3.36 5.89
N PHE A 118 -3.23 2.88 6.92
CA PHE A 118 -3.81 2.00 7.93
C PHE A 118 -5.00 2.63 8.64
N VAL A 119 -4.86 3.86 9.10
CA VAL A 119 -5.94 4.59 9.79
C VAL A 119 -7.14 4.79 8.86
N LEU A 120 -6.90 5.18 7.61
CA LEU A 120 -7.98 5.35 6.62
C LEU A 120 -8.69 4.03 6.32
N HIS A 121 -7.97 2.92 6.17
CA HIS A 121 -8.58 1.61 5.99
C HIS A 121 -9.38 1.19 7.22
N ARG A 122 -8.83 1.40 8.42
CA ARG A 122 -9.46 1.04 9.68
C ARG A 122 -10.74 1.82 9.96
N LEU A 123 -10.73 3.12 9.70
CA LEU A 123 -11.85 4.01 10.04
C LEU A 123 -12.88 4.17 8.94
N TRP A 124 -12.52 3.90 7.68
CA TRP A 124 -13.41 4.17 6.54
C TRP A 124 -13.61 2.97 5.62
N THR A 125 -12.56 2.30 5.16
CA THR A 125 -12.69 1.20 4.19
C THR A 125 -13.49 0.05 4.76
N TYR A 126 -13.13 -0.39 5.96
CA TYR A 126 -13.67 -1.59 6.60
C TYR A 126 -14.67 -1.31 7.74
N ARG A 127 -15.31 -0.17 7.72
CA ARG A 127 -16.34 0.23 8.67
C ARG A 127 -17.76 -0.09 8.20
#